data_fb8b2e29f2dcec4fd576aa6013a3f6d9
#
_entry.id   fb8b2e29f2dcec4fd576aa6013a3f6d9
#
_cell.length_a   1.000
_cell.length_b   1.000
_cell.length_c   1.000
_cell.angle_alpha   90.00
_cell.angle_beta   90.00
_cell.angle_gamma   90.00
#
_symmetry.space_group_name_H-M   'P 1'
#
loop_
_entity.id
_entity.type
_entity.pdbx_description
1 polymer ?
#
loop_
_entity_poly.entity_id
_entity_poly.type
_entity_poly.pdbx_seq_one_letter_code
_entity_poly.pdbx_strand_id
1 'polypeptide(L)'
;MTYLLDVNCLLAAVWSTHAEHSKMDAWVEGRELATCAITELGFLRVSTHPKAIHADMASARQLLEDFIAKHEVRFLPCDLPALRAKATAHGAVTDSYLAELAQSKGMKFATLDRRIRHSAAEVIADRTE
;
A
#
# COMPACT_ATOMS: atom_id res chain seq x y z
N MET A 1 -12.17 -9.98 5.25
CA MET A 1 -10.88 -9.41 5.74
C MET A 1 -10.49 -8.23 4.87
N THR A 2 -10.20 -7.13 5.49
CA THR A 2 -9.78 -5.92 4.78
C THR A 2 -8.24 -5.81 4.80
N TYR A 3 -7.68 -5.33 3.71
CA TYR A 3 -6.22 -5.23 3.54
C TYR A 3 -5.82 -3.77 3.37
N LEU A 4 -4.98 -3.29 4.29
CA LEU A 4 -4.31 -1.99 4.12
C LEU A 4 -3.16 -2.18 3.13
N LEU A 5 -3.18 -1.42 2.04
CA LEU A 5 -2.17 -1.56 0.99
C LEU A 5 -0.92 -0.78 1.31
N ASP A 6 0.23 -1.44 1.24
CA ASP A 6 1.54 -0.81 1.23
C ASP A 6 1.68 0.11 0.01
N VAL A 7 2.59 1.09 0.09
CA VAL A 7 2.83 2.03 -1.02
C VAL A 7 3.18 1.28 -2.30
N ASN A 8 4.07 0.29 -2.25
CA ASN A 8 4.44 -0.47 -3.45
C ASN A 8 3.26 -1.27 -4.02
N CYS A 9 2.40 -1.79 -3.17
CA CYS A 9 1.19 -2.47 -3.63
C CYS A 9 0.26 -1.50 -4.35
N LEU A 10 0.10 -0.31 -3.80
CA LEU A 10 -0.76 0.70 -4.40
C LEU A 10 -0.20 1.17 -5.73
N LEU A 11 1.11 1.41 -5.80
CA LEU A 11 1.77 1.77 -7.06
C LEU A 11 1.59 0.68 -8.12
N ALA A 12 1.81 -0.57 -7.74
CA ALA A 12 1.70 -1.69 -8.68
C ALA A 12 0.26 -1.90 -9.15
N ALA A 13 -0.72 -1.71 -8.26
CA ALA A 13 -2.12 -1.86 -8.62
C ALA A 13 -2.61 -0.77 -9.57
N VAL A 14 -2.11 0.46 -9.42
CA VAL A 14 -2.58 1.62 -10.18
C VAL A 14 -1.82 1.80 -11.49
N TRP A 15 -0.46 1.70 -11.46
CA TRP A 15 0.35 1.96 -12.65
C TRP A 15 0.55 0.69 -13.48
N SER A 16 0.00 0.67 -14.69
CA SER A 16 0.11 -0.48 -15.59
C SER A 16 1.55 -0.76 -16.04
N THR A 17 2.43 0.24 -15.92
CA THR A 17 3.85 0.09 -16.28
C THR A 17 4.68 -0.51 -15.15
N HIS A 18 4.12 -0.69 -13.96
CA HIS A 18 4.84 -1.27 -12.83
C HIS A 18 5.11 -2.76 -13.08
N ALA A 19 6.32 -3.22 -12.71
CA ALA A 19 6.73 -4.60 -12.95
C ALA A 19 5.77 -5.62 -12.30
N GLU A 20 5.16 -5.27 -11.18
CA GLU A 20 4.26 -6.17 -10.44
C GLU A 20 2.78 -5.89 -10.74
N HIS A 21 2.47 -5.11 -11.78
CA HIS A 21 1.09 -4.72 -12.05
C HIS A 21 0.16 -5.91 -12.27
N SER A 22 0.57 -6.87 -13.09
CA SER A 22 -0.28 -8.04 -13.39
C SER A 22 -0.64 -8.81 -12.13
N LYS A 23 0.34 -9.00 -11.25
CA LYS A 23 0.12 -9.69 -9.97
C LYS A 23 -0.86 -8.93 -9.10
N MET A 24 -0.65 -7.62 -8.96
CA MET A 24 -1.51 -6.80 -8.09
C MET A 24 -2.91 -6.63 -8.67
N ASP A 25 -3.01 -6.44 -9.97
CA ASP A 25 -4.31 -6.29 -10.64
C ASP A 25 -5.20 -7.52 -10.38
N ALA A 26 -4.61 -8.71 -10.45
CA ALA A 26 -5.33 -9.95 -10.16
C ALA A 26 -5.63 -10.08 -8.66
N TRP A 27 -4.67 -9.72 -7.82
CA TRP A 27 -4.81 -9.92 -6.37
C TRP A 27 -5.88 -9.04 -5.76
N VAL A 28 -6.04 -7.79 -6.24
CA VAL A 28 -7.03 -6.86 -5.65
C VAL A 28 -8.47 -7.23 -6.00
N GLU A 29 -8.70 -8.05 -7.03
CA GLU A 29 -10.05 -8.42 -7.44
C GLU A 29 -10.78 -9.16 -6.32
N GLY A 30 -11.95 -8.67 -5.96
CA GLY A 30 -12.80 -9.30 -4.95
C GLY A 30 -12.34 -9.12 -3.51
N ARG A 31 -11.27 -8.37 -3.28
CA ARG A 31 -10.79 -8.10 -1.92
C ARG A 31 -11.25 -6.74 -1.44
N GLU A 32 -11.45 -6.65 -0.12
CA GLU A 32 -11.72 -5.38 0.53
C GLU A 32 -10.40 -4.69 0.83
N LEU A 33 -10.26 -3.46 0.34
CA LEU A 33 -8.99 -2.73 0.39
C LEU A 33 -9.13 -1.47 1.22
N ALA A 34 -8.01 -1.03 1.78
CA ALA A 34 -7.93 0.21 2.53
C ALA A 34 -6.63 0.95 2.21
N THR A 35 -6.68 2.26 2.35
CA THR A 35 -5.52 3.13 2.32
C THR A 35 -5.55 4.04 3.54
N CYS A 36 -4.46 4.75 3.78
CA CYS A 36 -4.40 5.80 4.78
C CYS A 36 -3.57 6.96 4.23
N ALA A 37 -3.50 8.06 4.95
CA ALA A 37 -2.77 9.23 4.48
C ALA A 37 -1.32 8.91 4.12
N ILE A 38 -0.66 8.06 4.91
CA ILE A 38 0.76 7.71 4.66
C ILE A 38 0.92 6.99 3.33
N THR A 39 0.08 6.01 3.03
CA THR A 39 0.19 5.26 1.78
C THR A 39 -0.21 6.09 0.58
N GLU A 40 -1.21 6.96 0.73
CA GLU A 40 -1.61 7.87 -0.35
C GLU A 40 -0.53 8.91 -0.64
N LEU A 41 0.07 9.49 0.40
CA LEU A 41 1.18 10.43 0.22
C LEU A 41 2.37 9.75 -0.44
N GLY A 42 2.69 8.53 -0.01
CA GLY A 42 3.76 7.75 -0.63
C GLY A 42 3.49 7.48 -2.10
N PHE A 43 2.25 7.13 -2.44
CA PHE A 43 1.86 6.93 -3.82
C PHE A 43 2.09 8.19 -4.66
N LEU A 44 1.61 9.34 -4.19
CA LEU A 44 1.76 10.59 -4.93
C LEU A 44 3.23 10.99 -5.09
N ARG A 45 4.01 10.82 -4.01
CA ARG A 45 5.43 11.20 -4.04
C ARG A 45 6.23 10.35 -5.01
N VAL A 46 6.06 9.04 -4.98
CA VAL A 46 6.80 8.14 -5.88
C VAL A 46 6.31 8.29 -7.32
N SER A 47 5.00 8.41 -7.52
CA SER A 47 4.42 8.58 -8.86
C SER A 47 4.98 9.81 -9.57
N THR A 48 5.27 10.88 -8.84
CA THR A 48 5.73 12.13 -9.44
C THR A 48 7.23 12.35 -9.33
N HIS A 49 7.95 11.42 -8.67
CA HIS A 49 9.39 11.56 -8.46
C HIS A 49 10.14 11.45 -9.80
N PRO A 50 11.05 12.39 -10.11
CA PRO A 50 11.77 12.40 -11.42
C PRO A 50 12.59 11.12 -11.67
N LYS A 51 13.03 10.43 -10.63
CA LYS A 51 13.83 9.20 -10.75
C LYS A 51 13.00 7.94 -10.62
N ALA A 52 11.67 8.07 -10.56
CA ALA A 52 10.77 6.94 -10.49
C ALA A 52 9.80 6.99 -11.67
N ILE A 53 8.49 7.11 -11.43
CA ILE A 53 7.50 7.09 -12.49
C ILE A 53 7.50 8.41 -13.28
N HIS A 54 7.77 9.51 -12.62
CA HIS A 54 7.88 10.85 -13.21
C HIS A 54 6.59 11.28 -13.93
N ALA A 55 5.45 10.95 -13.36
CA ALA A 55 4.16 11.43 -13.85
C ALA A 55 3.89 12.84 -13.34
N ASP A 56 2.98 13.56 -14.01
CA ASP A 56 2.53 14.83 -13.46
C ASP A 56 1.57 14.58 -12.29
N MET A 57 1.47 15.56 -11.40
CA MET A 57 0.67 15.40 -10.18
C MET A 57 -0.82 15.22 -10.50
N ALA A 58 -1.34 15.95 -11.48
CA ALA A 58 -2.76 15.84 -11.82
C ALA A 58 -3.12 14.43 -12.28
N SER A 59 -2.27 13.82 -13.11
CA SER A 59 -2.48 12.44 -13.57
C SER A 59 -2.39 11.45 -12.42
N ALA A 60 -1.39 11.61 -11.55
CA ALA A 60 -1.23 10.72 -10.40
C ALA A 60 -2.44 10.78 -9.47
N ARG A 61 -2.93 11.98 -9.19
CA ARG A 61 -4.11 12.17 -8.35
C ARG A 61 -5.34 11.54 -8.98
N GLN A 62 -5.54 11.75 -10.28
CA GLN A 62 -6.71 11.22 -10.97
C GLN A 62 -6.72 9.70 -10.96
N LEU A 63 -5.57 9.07 -11.23
CA LEU A 63 -5.48 7.61 -11.23
C LEU A 63 -5.75 7.02 -9.85
N LEU A 64 -5.26 7.67 -8.80
CA LEU A 64 -5.54 7.23 -7.45
C LEU A 64 -7.01 7.36 -7.11
N GLU A 65 -7.64 8.50 -7.46
CA GLU A 65 -9.06 8.70 -7.24
C GLU A 65 -9.89 7.64 -7.97
N ASP A 66 -9.55 7.34 -9.22
CA ASP A 66 -10.26 6.33 -10.01
C ASP A 66 -10.13 4.95 -9.38
N PHE A 67 -8.95 4.60 -8.89
CA PHE A 67 -8.72 3.33 -8.22
C PHE A 67 -9.56 3.22 -6.95
N ILE A 68 -9.55 4.27 -6.13
CA ILE A 68 -10.33 4.30 -4.89
C ILE A 68 -11.82 4.11 -5.18
N ALA A 69 -12.34 4.80 -6.20
CA ALA A 69 -13.76 4.69 -6.58
C ALA A 69 -14.08 3.30 -7.12
N LYS A 70 -13.24 2.78 -8.01
CA LYS A 70 -13.48 1.48 -8.66
C LYS A 70 -13.52 0.34 -7.64
N HIS A 71 -12.63 0.34 -6.68
CA HIS A 71 -12.50 -0.75 -5.71
C HIS A 71 -13.17 -0.44 -4.38
N GLU A 72 -13.86 0.71 -4.26
CA GLU A 72 -14.52 1.14 -3.03
C GLU A 72 -13.55 1.08 -1.84
N VAL A 73 -12.36 1.63 -2.03
CA VAL A 73 -11.28 1.56 -1.05
C VAL A 73 -11.63 2.37 0.19
N ARG A 74 -11.48 1.75 1.35
CA ARG A 74 -11.74 2.42 2.64
C ARG A 74 -10.55 3.30 3.03
N PHE A 75 -10.84 4.42 3.66
CA PHE A 75 -9.80 5.28 4.22
C PHE A 75 -9.68 5.06 5.71
N LEU A 76 -8.46 4.79 6.19
CA LEU A 76 -8.18 4.61 7.61
C LEU A 76 -7.52 5.87 8.16
N PRO A 77 -8.03 6.45 9.27
CA PRO A 77 -7.29 7.51 9.93
C PRO A 77 -6.02 6.94 10.56
N CYS A 78 -4.93 7.72 10.49
CA CYS A 78 -3.67 7.37 11.14
C CYS A 78 -3.70 7.82 12.59
N ASP A 79 -4.56 7.20 13.39
CA ASP A 79 -4.81 7.60 14.77
C ASP A 79 -4.02 6.79 15.80
N LEU A 80 -3.08 5.99 15.34
CA LEU A 80 -2.17 5.25 16.18
C LEU A 80 -0.91 6.08 16.43
N PRO A 81 -0.40 6.16 17.67
CA PRO A 81 0.84 6.88 17.92
C PRO A 81 2.03 6.27 17.18
N ALA A 82 2.93 7.11 16.69
CA ALA A 82 4.11 6.64 15.95
C ALA A 82 4.99 5.71 16.79
N LEU A 83 5.00 5.90 18.10
CA LEU A 83 5.80 5.07 19.00
C LEU A 83 5.35 3.61 19.04
N ARG A 84 4.20 3.28 18.48
CA ARG A 84 3.77 1.90 18.34
C ARG A 84 4.56 1.16 17.27
N ALA A 85 5.26 1.90 16.38
CA ALA A 85 6.18 1.28 15.43
C ALA A 85 7.41 0.77 16.17
N LYS A 86 7.67 -0.54 16.08
CA LYS A 86 8.72 -1.20 16.86
C LYS A 86 9.95 -1.55 16.02
N ALA A 87 10.13 -0.87 14.90
CA ALA A 87 11.28 -1.10 14.04
C ALA A 87 12.59 -0.67 14.70
N THR A 88 13.64 -1.42 14.45
CA THR A 88 14.98 -1.09 14.97
C THR A 88 15.86 -0.39 13.94
N ALA A 89 15.41 -0.28 12.70
CA ALA A 89 16.14 0.37 11.62
C ALA A 89 15.27 1.44 10.97
N HIS A 90 15.87 2.55 10.57
CA HIS A 90 15.13 3.67 10.01
C HIS A 90 14.31 3.31 8.76
N GLY A 91 14.83 2.40 7.95
CA GLY A 91 14.14 2.01 6.71
C GLY A 91 12.90 1.15 6.92
N ALA A 92 12.68 0.64 8.13
CA ALA A 92 11.53 -0.21 8.44
C ALA A 92 10.46 0.50 9.27
N VAL A 93 10.66 1.77 9.61
CA VAL A 93 9.77 2.48 10.55
C VAL A 93 8.35 2.60 9.98
N THR A 94 8.22 3.05 8.75
CA THR A 94 6.92 3.27 8.14
C THR A 94 6.14 1.97 7.98
N ASP A 95 6.80 0.91 7.49
CA ASP A 95 6.13 -0.38 7.31
C ASP A 95 5.70 -0.98 8.65
N SER A 96 6.54 -0.83 9.67
CA SER A 96 6.19 -1.27 11.02
C SER A 96 4.95 -0.55 11.54
N TYR A 97 4.89 0.76 11.34
CA TYR A 97 3.72 1.56 11.73
C TYR A 97 2.46 1.10 10.99
N LEU A 98 2.56 0.91 9.68
CA LEU A 98 1.41 0.51 8.87
C LEU A 98 0.88 -0.86 9.27
N ALA A 99 1.78 -1.79 9.58
CA ALA A 99 1.37 -3.11 10.05
C ALA A 99 0.67 -3.03 11.41
N GLU A 100 1.19 -2.20 12.32
CA GLU A 100 0.54 -1.96 13.62
C GLU A 100 -0.82 -1.27 13.44
N LEU A 101 -0.92 -0.31 12.54
CA LEU A 101 -2.17 0.37 12.24
C LEU A 101 -3.22 -0.62 11.72
N ALA A 102 -2.84 -1.44 10.76
CA ALA A 102 -3.74 -2.46 10.23
C ALA A 102 -4.21 -3.40 11.34
N GLN A 103 -3.28 -3.89 12.16
CA GLN A 103 -3.62 -4.79 13.25
C GLN A 103 -4.58 -4.15 14.24
N SER A 104 -4.40 -2.87 14.56
CA SER A 104 -5.27 -2.15 15.48
C SER A 104 -6.71 -2.00 14.95
N LYS A 105 -6.90 -2.13 13.64
CA LYS A 105 -8.22 -2.07 13.00
C LYS A 105 -8.76 -3.45 12.64
N GLY A 106 -8.10 -4.52 13.08
CA GLY A 106 -8.52 -5.89 12.73
C GLY A 106 -8.29 -6.25 11.27
N MET A 107 -7.33 -5.60 10.64
CA MET A 107 -7.04 -5.76 9.21
C MET A 107 -5.67 -6.38 9.01
N LYS A 108 -5.39 -6.81 7.78
CA LYS A 108 -4.07 -7.24 7.35
C LYS A 108 -3.36 -6.09 6.65
N PHE A 109 -2.03 -6.11 6.70
CA PHE A 109 -1.18 -5.20 5.95
C PHE A 109 -0.63 -5.96 4.74
N ALA A 110 -1.06 -5.58 3.55
CA ALA A 110 -0.64 -6.26 2.32
C ALA A 110 0.62 -5.59 1.78
N THR A 111 1.65 -6.38 1.53
CA THR A 111 2.94 -5.88 1.07
C THR A 111 3.55 -6.80 0.03
N LEU A 112 4.37 -6.22 -0.84
CA LEU A 112 5.21 -6.99 -1.77
C LEU A 112 6.60 -7.24 -1.20
N ASP A 113 6.93 -6.64 -0.06
CA ASP A 113 8.27 -6.74 0.54
C ASP A 113 8.38 -8.00 1.40
N ARG A 114 9.17 -8.95 0.93
CA ARG A 114 9.35 -10.25 1.59
C ARG A 114 10.16 -10.16 2.90
N ARG A 115 10.76 -9.01 3.19
CA ARG A 115 11.55 -8.81 4.40
C ARG A 115 10.71 -8.43 5.60
N ILE A 116 9.48 -8.01 5.39
CA ILE A 116 8.61 -7.56 6.48
C ILE A 116 8.21 -8.75 7.33
N ARG A 117 8.44 -8.63 8.64
CA ARG A 117 8.10 -9.64 9.63
C ARG A 117 7.14 -9.02 10.64
N HIS A 118 5.85 -9.31 10.49
CA HIS A 118 4.82 -8.84 11.41
C HIS A 118 3.62 -9.77 11.29
N SER A 119 2.95 -10.05 12.42
CA SER A 119 1.82 -10.98 12.43
C SER A 119 0.65 -10.52 11.57
N ALA A 120 0.46 -9.21 11.40
CA ALA A 120 -0.60 -8.67 10.55
C ALA A 120 -0.19 -8.55 9.08
N ALA A 121 1.10 -8.67 8.76
CA ALA A 121 1.56 -8.53 7.38
C ALA A 121 1.29 -9.79 6.57
N GLU A 122 0.79 -9.58 5.37
CA GLU A 122 0.64 -10.66 4.39
C GLU A 122 1.44 -10.26 3.16
N VAL A 123 2.49 -11.05 2.85
CA VAL A 123 3.30 -10.82 1.66
C VAL A 123 2.58 -11.43 0.48
N ILE A 124 2.35 -10.62 -0.54
CA ILE A 124 1.65 -11.08 -1.74
C ILE A 124 2.64 -11.89 -2.57
N ALA A 125 2.37 -13.20 -2.66
CA ALA A 125 3.25 -14.12 -3.36
C ALA A 125 2.99 -14.10 -4.87
N ASP A 126 3.99 -14.51 -5.63
CA ASP A 126 3.80 -14.76 -7.04
C ASP A 126 2.81 -15.90 -7.23
N ARG A 127 2.07 -15.85 -8.34
CA ARG A 127 1.24 -16.98 -8.72
C ARG A 127 2.12 -18.18 -8.96
N THR A 128 1.81 -19.27 -8.28
CA THR A 128 2.42 -20.55 -8.60
C THR A 128 1.44 -21.36 -9.45
N GLU A 129 1.96 -21.93 -10.46
CA GLU A 129 1.20 -22.78 -11.38
C GLU A 129 1.06 -24.20 -10.86
#